data_bd598fd04fc43bd37e15a7db89ae933a
#
_entry.id   bd598fd04fc43bd37e15a7db89ae933a
#
_cell.length_a   1.000
_cell.length_b   1.000
_cell.length_c   1.000
_cell.angle_alpha   90.00
_cell.angle_beta   90.00
_cell.angle_gamma   90.00
#
_symmetry.space_group_name_H-M   'P 1'
#
loop_
_entity.id
_entity.type
_entity.pdbx_description
1 polymer ?
#
loop_
_entity_poly.entity_id
_entity_poly.type
_entity_poly.pdbx_seq_one_letter_code
_entity_poly.pdbx_strand_id
1 'polypeptide(L)'
;ELKSEARIKGQDLSDYYGMWVHQIKTPIFALRLLLREEPEENRESGAQLFRIEQYVEMVLGYLRTEDMSADLKLTRCSLDRIIREQIHKYAGIFVSKKLSLSYEGTDAIVLTDEKWLGFVIGQILSNALKYTRTGGIEIWLEDERGNRVSENPNLKQNTAPGICNTAPATLVIADSGIGIQPEDLPRIFEKGYTGVNGREDNRATGIGLYLSRKILRKLGHEITVDSQVDKGTEVRMSLWKKDLEMY
;
A
#
# COMPACT_ATOMS: atom_id res chain seq x y z
N GLU A 1 33.21 0.86 19.05
CA GLU A 1 33.74 1.40 17.78
C GLU A 1 33.10 0.73 16.58
N LEU A 2 33.18 -0.57 16.36
CA LEU A 2 32.60 -1.28 15.19
C LEU A 2 31.08 -1.06 14.98
N LYS A 3 30.28 -0.94 16.05
CA LYS A 3 28.83 -0.62 15.94
C LYS A 3 28.56 0.82 15.56
N SER A 4 29.45 1.75 15.92
CA SER A 4 29.36 3.16 15.55
C SER A 4 29.71 3.39 14.08
N GLU A 5 30.76 2.76 13.60
CA GLU A 5 31.19 2.83 12.18
C GLU A 5 30.17 2.19 11.23
N ALA A 6 29.57 1.04 11.62
CA ALA A 6 28.51 0.40 10.85
C ALA A 6 27.26 1.29 10.76
N ARG A 7 26.93 2.04 11.84
CA ARG A 7 25.79 2.95 11.88
C ARG A 7 26.03 4.21 11.02
N ILE A 8 27.25 4.77 11.05
CA ILE A 8 27.63 5.91 10.23
C ILE A 8 27.59 5.53 8.74
N LYS A 9 28.17 4.39 8.36
CA LYS A 9 28.09 3.89 6.98
C LYS A 9 26.66 3.63 6.50
N GLY A 10 25.78 3.15 7.38
CA GLY A 10 24.35 2.98 7.08
C GLY A 10 23.65 4.30 6.82
N GLN A 11 23.94 5.32 7.62
CA GLN A 11 23.36 6.65 7.53
C GLN A 11 23.84 7.39 6.27
N ASP A 12 25.14 7.37 5.98
CA ASP A 12 25.71 7.93 4.75
C ASP A 12 25.13 7.28 3.50
N LEU A 13 24.88 5.97 3.53
CA LEU A 13 24.27 5.23 2.44
C LEU A 13 22.79 5.61 2.25
N SER A 14 22.06 5.81 3.33
CA SER A 14 20.66 6.25 3.32
C SER A 14 20.52 7.67 2.76
N ASP A 15 21.39 8.60 3.17
CA ASP A 15 21.42 9.98 2.69
C ASP A 15 21.82 10.05 1.21
N TYR A 16 22.79 9.24 0.79
CA TYR A 16 23.18 9.12 -0.61
C TYR A 16 22.03 8.62 -1.49
N TYR A 17 21.32 7.58 -1.05
CA TYR A 17 20.16 7.09 -1.76
C TYR A 17 19.00 8.09 -1.76
N GLY A 18 18.81 8.86 -0.68
CA GLY A 18 17.84 9.94 -0.60
C GLY A 18 18.04 11.02 -1.67
N MET A 19 19.30 11.46 -1.86
CA MET A 19 19.67 12.42 -2.91
C MET A 19 19.49 11.83 -4.32
N TRP A 20 19.93 10.60 -4.53
CA TRP A 20 19.83 9.91 -5.82
C TRP A 20 18.38 9.78 -6.30
N VAL A 21 17.48 9.56 -5.38
CA VAL A 21 16.04 9.49 -5.67
C VAL A 21 15.45 10.82 -6.08
N HIS A 22 15.83 11.90 -5.42
CA HIS A 22 15.41 13.23 -5.85
C HIS A 22 15.87 13.50 -7.28
N GLN A 23 17.10 13.10 -7.61
CA GLN A 23 17.65 13.25 -8.97
C GLN A 23 16.93 12.39 -10.02
N ILE A 24 16.40 11.22 -9.64
CA ILE A 24 15.59 10.37 -10.55
C ILE A 24 14.16 10.86 -10.68
N LYS A 25 13.52 11.30 -9.59
CA LYS A 25 12.14 11.82 -9.64
C LYS A 25 11.99 13.04 -10.54
N THR A 26 13.01 13.89 -10.62
CA THR A 26 12.99 15.11 -11.44
C THR A 26 12.83 14.82 -12.94
N PRO A 27 13.68 13.99 -13.60
CA PRO A 27 13.49 13.66 -15.02
C PRO A 27 12.23 12.84 -15.28
N ILE A 28 11.80 11.98 -14.32
CA ILE A 28 10.53 11.27 -14.42
C ILE A 28 9.37 12.27 -14.48
N PHE A 29 9.36 13.28 -13.60
CA PHE A 29 8.34 14.32 -13.59
C PHE A 29 8.34 15.14 -14.89
N ALA A 30 9.52 15.49 -15.40
CA ALA A 30 9.66 16.18 -16.69
C ALA A 30 9.09 15.35 -17.85
N LEU A 31 9.41 14.04 -17.92
CA LEU A 31 8.85 13.13 -18.91
C LEU A 31 7.31 13.04 -18.80
N ARG A 32 6.78 13.03 -17.57
CA ARG A 32 5.33 13.01 -17.33
C ARG A 32 4.63 14.26 -17.87
N LEU A 33 5.27 15.44 -17.75
CA LEU A 33 4.74 16.67 -18.32
C LEU A 33 4.74 16.62 -19.85
N LEU A 34 5.83 16.20 -20.46
CA LEU A 34 5.95 16.07 -21.92
C LEU A 34 4.92 15.08 -22.50
N LEU A 35 4.69 13.96 -21.82
CA LEU A 35 3.71 12.96 -22.25
C LEU A 35 2.24 13.40 -22.07
N ARG A 36 1.96 14.51 -21.36
CA ARG A 36 0.61 15.07 -21.22
C ARG A 36 0.14 15.88 -22.40
N GLU A 37 1.07 16.37 -23.22
CA GLU A 37 0.73 17.23 -24.37
C GLU A 37 0.00 16.46 -25.48
N GLU A 38 0.21 15.13 -25.59
CA GLU A 38 -0.47 14.25 -26.55
C GLU A 38 -0.91 12.93 -25.88
N PRO A 39 -2.06 12.92 -25.16
CA PRO A 39 -2.41 11.82 -24.26
C PRO A 39 -2.69 10.49 -24.95
N GLU A 40 -3.20 10.51 -26.19
CA GLU A 40 -3.58 9.27 -26.90
C GLU A 40 -2.38 8.54 -27.49
N GLU A 41 -1.44 9.27 -28.09
CA GLU A 41 -0.21 8.69 -28.66
C GLU A 41 0.77 8.23 -27.57
N ASN A 42 0.73 8.88 -26.40
CA ASN A 42 1.65 8.65 -25.29
C ASN A 42 1.14 7.70 -24.20
N ARG A 43 -0.01 7.04 -24.41
CA ARG A 43 -0.66 6.19 -23.39
C ARG A 43 0.25 5.07 -22.89
N GLU A 44 0.98 4.39 -23.77
CA GLU A 44 1.90 3.33 -23.40
C GLU A 44 3.14 3.86 -22.68
N SER A 45 3.69 4.97 -23.16
CA SER A 45 4.83 5.65 -22.52
C SER A 45 4.48 6.15 -21.12
N GLY A 46 3.28 6.68 -20.93
CA GLY A 46 2.77 7.08 -19.61
C GLY A 46 2.63 5.89 -18.65
N ALA A 47 2.18 4.74 -19.15
CA ALA A 47 2.09 3.52 -18.33
C ALA A 47 3.48 2.97 -17.94
N GLN A 48 4.47 3.04 -18.84
CA GLN A 48 5.85 2.66 -18.52
C GLN A 48 6.48 3.61 -17.50
N LEU A 49 6.26 4.91 -17.67
CA LEU A 49 6.74 5.92 -16.73
C LEU A 49 6.17 5.70 -15.33
N PHE A 50 4.86 5.43 -15.23
CA PHE A 50 4.22 5.10 -13.95
C PHE A 50 4.85 3.87 -13.29
N ARG A 51 5.22 2.83 -14.08
CA ARG A 51 5.93 1.66 -13.56
C ARG A 51 7.31 2.00 -13.01
N ILE A 52 8.06 2.86 -13.71
CA ILE A 52 9.37 3.33 -13.24
C ILE A 52 9.20 4.05 -11.89
N GLU A 53 8.20 4.92 -11.77
CA GLU A 53 7.87 5.60 -10.51
C GLU A 53 7.61 4.58 -9.38
N GLN A 54 6.84 3.52 -9.65
CA GLN A 54 6.54 2.46 -8.67
C GLN A 54 7.81 1.71 -8.23
N TYR A 55 8.72 1.38 -9.17
CA TYR A 55 9.97 0.73 -8.81
C TYR A 55 10.87 1.63 -7.98
N VAL A 56 10.97 2.90 -8.32
CA VAL A 56 11.73 3.89 -7.55
C VAL A 56 11.16 4.02 -6.13
N GLU A 57 9.84 4.15 -5.99
CA GLU A 57 9.18 4.23 -4.67
C GLU A 57 9.41 2.96 -3.83
N MET A 58 9.38 1.78 -4.46
CA MET A 58 9.63 0.51 -3.79
C MET A 58 11.07 0.39 -3.28
N VAL A 59 12.05 0.75 -4.12
CA VAL A 59 13.47 0.75 -3.72
C VAL A 59 13.69 1.71 -2.56
N LEU A 60 13.08 2.90 -2.62
CA LEU A 60 13.14 3.89 -1.54
C LEU A 60 12.50 3.38 -0.25
N GLY A 61 11.31 2.82 -0.36
CA GLY A 61 10.64 2.20 0.78
C GLY A 61 11.55 1.16 1.44
N TYR A 62 12.20 0.31 0.63
CA TYR A 62 13.13 -0.70 1.12
C TYR A 62 14.31 -0.07 1.88
N LEU A 63 15.00 0.91 1.30
CA LEU A 63 16.16 1.56 1.90
C LEU A 63 15.80 2.29 3.20
N ARG A 64 14.70 3.03 3.20
CA ARG A 64 14.23 3.77 4.39
C ARG A 64 13.70 2.87 5.50
N THR A 65 13.28 1.62 5.21
CA THR A 65 12.82 0.71 6.28
C THR A 65 13.92 0.27 7.23
N GLU A 66 15.19 0.38 6.88
CA GLU A 66 16.29 0.08 7.81
C GLU A 66 16.33 1.12 8.95
N ASP A 67 16.17 2.41 8.64
CA ASP A 67 16.23 3.53 9.60
C ASP A 67 14.85 4.06 10.02
N MET A 68 13.78 3.39 9.63
CA MET A 68 12.38 3.84 9.82
C MET A 68 12.04 4.21 11.27
N SER A 69 12.68 3.58 12.26
CA SER A 69 12.39 3.81 13.68
C SER A 69 12.74 5.22 14.16
N ALA A 70 13.65 5.92 13.48
CA ALA A 70 14.05 7.29 13.82
C ALA A 70 13.13 8.36 13.22
N ASP A 71 12.43 8.04 12.11
CA ASP A 71 11.64 8.99 11.31
C ASP A 71 10.12 8.77 11.39
N LEU A 72 9.65 7.80 12.18
CA LEU A 72 8.23 7.52 12.31
C LEU A 72 7.47 8.70 12.96
N LYS A 73 6.47 9.21 12.26
CA LYS A 73 5.55 10.23 12.75
C LYS A 73 4.15 9.64 12.95
N LEU A 74 3.95 9.00 14.09
CA LEU A 74 2.64 8.48 14.45
C LEU A 74 1.70 9.63 14.80
N THR A 75 0.66 9.81 14.00
CA THR A 75 -0.38 10.80 14.17
C THR A 75 -1.75 10.19 13.94
N ARG A 76 -2.80 10.85 14.41
CA ARG A 76 -4.18 10.46 14.11
C ARG A 76 -4.50 10.87 12.68
N CYS A 77 -4.68 9.90 11.79
CA CYS A 77 -4.90 10.11 10.37
C CYS A 77 -6.29 9.63 9.95
N SER A 78 -6.93 10.35 9.04
CA SER A 78 -8.15 9.89 8.37
C SER A 78 -7.79 8.73 7.44
N LEU A 79 -8.35 7.55 7.70
CA LEU A 79 -8.14 6.38 6.87
C LEU A 79 -8.76 6.57 5.47
N ASP A 80 -9.93 7.22 5.40
CA ASP A 80 -10.57 7.56 4.12
C ASP A 80 -9.67 8.39 3.22
N ARG A 81 -9.03 9.42 3.78
CA ARG A 81 -8.10 10.27 3.01
C ARG A 81 -6.96 9.44 2.43
N ILE A 82 -6.33 8.60 3.24
CA ILE A 82 -5.21 7.76 2.80
C ILE A 82 -5.65 6.82 1.68
N ILE A 83 -6.80 6.17 1.83
CA ILE A 83 -7.34 5.25 0.81
C ILE A 83 -7.66 5.99 -0.48
N ARG A 84 -8.39 7.11 -0.42
CA ARG A 84 -8.76 7.90 -1.62
C ARG A 84 -7.54 8.44 -2.37
N GLU A 85 -6.50 8.88 -1.67
CA GLU A 85 -5.25 9.30 -2.30
C GLU A 85 -4.62 8.17 -3.11
N GLN A 86 -4.61 6.94 -2.58
CA GLN A 86 -4.11 5.80 -3.32
C GLN A 86 -5.01 5.41 -4.48
N ILE A 87 -6.34 5.39 -4.30
CA ILE A 87 -7.29 5.16 -5.40
C ILE A 87 -7.05 6.16 -6.54
N HIS A 88 -6.88 7.43 -6.21
CA HIS A 88 -6.64 8.49 -7.20
C HIS A 88 -5.33 8.28 -7.97
N LYS A 89 -4.28 7.87 -7.27
CA LYS A 89 -2.97 7.54 -7.86
C LYS A 89 -3.07 6.44 -8.92
N TYR A 90 -3.95 5.44 -8.71
CA TYR A 90 -4.13 4.30 -9.61
C TYR A 90 -5.32 4.43 -10.56
N ALA A 91 -6.08 5.52 -10.53
CA ALA A 91 -7.30 5.71 -11.31
C ALA A 91 -7.11 5.44 -12.81
N GLY A 92 -6.01 5.91 -13.39
CA GLY A 92 -5.68 5.68 -14.80
C GLY A 92 -5.56 4.20 -15.16
N ILE A 93 -5.10 3.34 -14.23
CA ILE A 93 -4.98 1.90 -14.46
C ILE A 93 -6.36 1.23 -14.40
N PHE A 94 -7.22 1.61 -13.44
CA PHE A 94 -8.62 1.13 -13.38
C PHE A 94 -9.34 1.40 -14.69
N VAL A 95 -9.26 2.63 -15.22
CA VAL A 95 -9.88 3.03 -16.48
C VAL A 95 -9.29 2.23 -17.65
N SER A 96 -7.96 2.15 -17.75
CA SER A 96 -7.31 1.48 -18.89
C SER A 96 -7.58 -0.03 -18.94
N LYS A 97 -7.72 -0.68 -17.77
CA LYS A 97 -8.05 -2.10 -17.66
C LYS A 97 -9.55 -2.38 -17.61
N LYS A 98 -10.40 -1.34 -17.55
CA LYS A 98 -11.86 -1.45 -17.37
C LYS A 98 -12.25 -2.27 -16.14
N LEU A 99 -11.52 -2.11 -15.04
CA LEU A 99 -11.82 -2.76 -13.77
C LEU A 99 -12.76 -1.90 -12.93
N SER A 100 -13.72 -2.54 -12.25
CA SER A 100 -14.58 -1.86 -11.28
C SER A 100 -13.85 -1.61 -9.97
N LEU A 101 -14.27 -0.56 -9.26
CA LEU A 101 -13.84 -0.26 -7.91
C LEU A 101 -15.05 -0.01 -7.04
N SER A 102 -15.14 -0.71 -5.91
CA SER A 102 -16.16 -0.48 -4.87
C SER A 102 -15.47 0.00 -3.60
N TYR A 103 -15.79 1.23 -3.17
CA TYR A 103 -15.36 1.83 -1.91
C TYR A 103 -16.37 2.89 -1.48
N GLU A 104 -17.03 2.67 -0.35
CA GLU A 104 -18.09 3.56 0.14
C GLU A 104 -17.57 4.72 1.00
N GLY A 105 -16.31 4.65 1.44
CA GLY A 105 -15.72 5.62 2.36
C GLY A 105 -15.73 5.16 3.81
N THR A 106 -15.09 5.92 4.70
CA THR A 106 -15.06 5.63 6.15
C THR A 106 -14.71 6.88 6.97
N ASP A 107 -15.31 7.00 8.15
CA ASP A 107 -14.95 8.03 9.14
C ASP A 107 -13.84 7.57 10.11
N ALA A 108 -13.25 6.40 9.87
CA ALA A 108 -12.24 5.81 10.76
C ALA A 108 -10.98 6.66 10.84
N ILE A 109 -10.52 6.87 12.08
CA ILE A 109 -9.26 7.56 12.38
C ILE A 109 -8.28 6.53 12.95
N VAL A 110 -7.10 6.42 12.37
CA VAL A 110 -6.06 5.48 12.78
C VAL A 110 -4.84 6.23 13.34
N LEU A 111 -4.20 5.66 14.36
CA LEU A 111 -2.90 6.13 14.84
C LEU A 111 -1.82 5.43 14.02
N THR A 112 -1.22 6.18 13.10
CA THR A 112 -0.26 5.62 12.14
C THR A 112 0.64 6.71 11.57
N ASP A 113 1.63 6.32 10.77
CA ASP A 113 2.32 7.23 9.86
C ASP A 113 1.62 7.18 8.49
N GLU A 114 1.05 8.33 8.10
CA GLU A 114 0.24 8.46 6.88
C GLU A 114 0.99 8.04 5.61
N LYS A 115 2.27 8.44 5.51
CA LYS A 115 3.09 8.12 4.32
C LYS A 115 3.36 6.63 4.20
N TRP A 116 3.69 5.99 5.32
CA TRP A 116 4.00 4.57 5.35
C TRP A 116 2.76 3.70 5.17
N LEU A 117 1.63 4.06 5.80
CA LEU A 117 0.38 3.35 5.56
C LEU A 117 -0.10 3.53 4.12
N GLY A 118 -0.02 4.75 3.57
CA GLY A 118 -0.33 5.03 2.17
C GLY A 118 0.54 4.22 1.21
N PHE A 119 1.84 4.10 1.49
CA PHE A 119 2.73 3.23 0.71
C PHE A 119 2.26 1.78 0.72
N VAL A 120 1.90 1.22 1.89
CA VAL A 120 1.42 -0.17 2.00
C VAL A 120 0.13 -0.36 1.22
N ILE A 121 -0.88 0.51 1.41
CA ILE A 121 -2.14 0.45 0.66
C ILE A 121 -1.87 0.51 -0.85
N GLY A 122 -0.96 1.40 -1.28
CA GLY A 122 -0.54 1.50 -2.67
C GLY A 122 0.08 0.21 -3.21
N GLN A 123 0.91 -0.48 -2.43
CA GLN A 123 1.50 -1.78 -2.83
C GLN A 123 0.44 -2.88 -2.96
N ILE A 124 -0.55 -2.92 -2.06
CA ILE A 124 -1.65 -3.89 -2.13
C ILE A 124 -2.52 -3.62 -3.36
N LEU A 125 -2.92 -2.34 -3.60
CA LEU A 125 -3.67 -1.94 -4.79
C LEU A 125 -2.91 -2.24 -6.08
N SER A 126 -1.60 -1.99 -6.11
CA SER A 126 -0.75 -2.32 -7.26
C SER A 126 -0.77 -3.82 -7.57
N ASN A 127 -0.69 -4.67 -6.56
CA ASN A 127 -0.80 -6.12 -6.72
C ASN A 127 -2.18 -6.53 -7.20
N ALA A 128 -3.25 -6.05 -6.58
CA ALA A 128 -4.63 -6.31 -6.99
C ALA A 128 -4.84 -5.95 -8.47
N LEU A 129 -4.44 -4.75 -8.87
CA LEU A 129 -4.53 -4.29 -10.26
C LEU A 129 -3.65 -5.10 -11.22
N LYS A 130 -2.49 -5.56 -10.78
CA LYS A 130 -1.58 -6.37 -11.59
C LYS A 130 -2.19 -7.71 -11.93
N TYR A 131 -2.76 -8.40 -10.95
CA TYR A 131 -3.24 -9.77 -11.07
C TYR A 131 -4.72 -9.90 -11.41
N THR A 132 -5.48 -8.80 -11.45
CA THR A 132 -6.87 -8.76 -11.94
C THR A 132 -6.90 -8.39 -13.41
N ARG A 133 -7.48 -9.27 -14.22
CA ARG A 133 -7.67 -9.06 -15.68
C ARG A 133 -9.08 -8.56 -15.99
N THR A 134 -10.08 -9.09 -15.30
CA THR A 134 -11.52 -8.78 -15.44
C THR A 134 -12.16 -8.74 -14.06
N GLY A 135 -13.28 -8.02 -13.93
CA GLY A 135 -13.98 -7.84 -12.65
C GLY A 135 -13.56 -6.56 -11.94
N GLY A 136 -13.12 -6.63 -10.68
CA GLY A 136 -12.84 -5.42 -9.93
C GLY A 136 -12.10 -5.63 -8.61
N ILE A 137 -12.01 -4.51 -7.88
CA ILE A 137 -11.42 -4.43 -6.57
C ILE A 137 -12.46 -3.83 -5.63
N GLU A 138 -12.60 -4.43 -4.44
CA GLU A 138 -13.45 -3.95 -3.37
C GLU A 138 -12.61 -3.57 -2.17
N ILE A 139 -12.97 -2.47 -1.51
CA ILE A 139 -12.30 -1.98 -0.30
C ILE A 139 -13.37 -1.73 0.75
N TRP A 140 -13.20 -2.32 1.95
CA TRP A 140 -14.12 -2.11 3.07
C TRP A 140 -13.42 -2.24 4.40
N LEU A 141 -14.13 -1.90 5.47
CA LEU A 141 -13.70 -2.15 6.84
C LEU A 141 -14.53 -3.31 7.46
N GLU A 142 -13.86 -4.10 8.28
CA GLU A 142 -14.48 -5.12 9.13
C GLU A 142 -14.32 -4.76 10.60
N ASP A 143 -15.34 -5.08 11.40
CA ASP A 143 -15.28 -5.02 12.86
C ASP A 143 -14.47 -6.20 13.44
N GLU A 144 -14.31 -6.26 14.76
CA GLU A 144 -13.64 -7.37 15.46
C GLU A 144 -14.26 -8.74 15.21
N ARG A 145 -15.51 -8.78 14.75
CA ARG A 145 -16.26 -10.02 14.45
C ARG A 145 -16.18 -10.41 12.97
N GLY A 146 -15.48 -9.61 12.15
CA GLY A 146 -15.37 -9.83 10.72
C GLY A 146 -16.61 -9.39 9.92
N ASN A 147 -17.52 -8.59 10.51
CA ASN A 147 -18.63 -8.05 9.75
C ASN A 147 -18.20 -6.77 9.03
N ARG A 148 -18.66 -6.59 7.79
CA ARG A 148 -18.46 -5.32 7.07
C ARG A 148 -19.10 -4.18 7.87
N VAL A 149 -18.30 -3.15 8.14
CA VAL A 149 -18.78 -1.91 8.76
C VAL A 149 -19.32 -1.03 7.66
N SER A 150 -20.64 -1.01 7.46
CA SER A 150 -21.26 0.02 6.62
C SER A 150 -21.37 1.31 7.43
N GLU A 151 -21.07 2.44 6.83
CA GLU A 151 -21.37 3.74 7.44
C GLU A 151 -22.87 3.77 7.82
N ASN A 152 -23.15 3.86 9.12
CA ASN A 152 -24.51 4.10 9.56
C ASN A 152 -24.76 5.61 9.42
N PRO A 153 -25.62 6.07 8.46
CA PRO A 153 -25.89 7.49 8.24
C PRO A 153 -26.47 8.19 9.50
N ASN A 154 -26.96 7.42 10.49
CA ASN A 154 -27.48 7.94 11.75
C ASN A 154 -26.38 8.23 12.79
N LEU A 155 -25.14 7.76 12.63
CA LEU A 155 -24.04 8.10 13.54
C LEU A 155 -23.50 9.53 13.34
N LYS A 156 -23.78 10.16 12.19
CA LYS A 156 -23.39 11.58 11.91
C LYS A 156 -24.11 12.61 12.79
N GLN A 157 -25.19 12.23 13.51
CA GLN A 157 -25.98 13.20 14.27
C GLN A 157 -25.63 13.30 15.75
N ASN A 158 -24.84 12.41 16.34
CA ASN A 158 -24.62 12.36 17.78
C ASN A 158 -23.16 12.34 18.25
N THR A 159 -22.19 12.50 17.37
CA THR A 159 -20.79 12.61 17.79
C THR A 159 -20.42 14.07 17.97
N ALA A 160 -20.27 14.49 19.24
CA ALA A 160 -19.62 15.76 19.58
C ALA A 160 -18.23 15.81 18.90
N PRO A 161 -17.77 17.00 18.44
CA PRO A 161 -16.46 17.13 17.83
C PRO A 161 -15.39 16.67 18.84
N GLY A 162 -14.78 15.53 18.62
CA GLY A 162 -13.74 14.97 19.51
C GLY A 162 -13.87 13.48 19.85
N ILE A 163 -14.99 12.83 19.58
CA ILE A 163 -15.13 11.39 19.80
C ILE A 163 -14.72 10.66 18.52
N CYS A 164 -13.45 10.29 18.43
CA CYS A 164 -12.95 9.35 17.42
C CYS A 164 -13.66 8.01 17.60
N ASN A 165 -14.20 7.48 16.51
CA ASN A 165 -14.68 6.10 16.47
C ASN A 165 -13.42 5.20 16.51
N THR A 166 -12.97 4.84 17.73
CA THR A 166 -11.75 4.07 18.01
C THR A 166 -12.04 2.57 18.03
N ALA A 167 -13.14 2.13 17.41
CA ALA A 167 -13.42 0.71 17.32
C ALA A 167 -12.32 0.04 16.47
N PRO A 168 -11.76 -1.07 16.93
CA PRO A 168 -10.81 -1.83 16.16
C PRO A 168 -11.46 -2.25 14.84
N ALA A 169 -10.86 -1.90 13.74
CA ALA A 169 -11.34 -2.28 12.43
C ALA A 169 -10.19 -2.81 11.58
N THR A 170 -10.50 -3.77 10.73
CA THR A 170 -9.60 -4.34 9.77
C THR A 170 -9.91 -3.75 8.40
N LEU A 171 -8.93 -3.12 7.76
CA LEU A 171 -9.06 -2.71 6.37
C LEU A 171 -8.86 -3.92 5.47
N VAL A 172 -9.84 -4.18 4.61
CA VAL A 172 -9.80 -5.26 3.63
C VAL A 172 -9.74 -4.68 2.22
N ILE A 173 -8.83 -5.22 1.43
CA ILE A 173 -8.73 -4.97 -0.01
C ILE A 173 -8.82 -6.31 -0.70
N ALA A 174 -9.90 -6.52 -1.47
CA ALA A 174 -10.16 -7.76 -2.20
C ALA A 174 -10.13 -7.50 -3.71
N ASP A 175 -9.56 -8.43 -4.44
CA ASP A 175 -9.56 -8.45 -5.89
C ASP A 175 -10.21 -9.74 -6.42
N SER A 176 -10.80 -9.67 -7.62
CA SER A 176 -11.34 -10.81 -8.35
C SER A 176 -10.33 -11.39 -9.37
N GLY A 177 -9.05 -11.36 -9.03
CA GLY A 177 -7.96 -11.79 -9.90
C GLY A 177 -7.73 -13.29 -9.92
N ILE A 178 -6.57 -13.68 -10.45
CA ILE A 178 -6.19 -15.09 -10.63
C ILE A 178 -5.94 -15.85 -9.32
N GLY A 179 -5.89 -15.16 -8.18
CA GLY A 179 -5.57 -15.73 -6.89
C GLY A 179 -4.13 -16.21 -6.75
N ILE A 180 -3.85 -16.87 -5.63
CA ILE A 180 -2.52 -17.35 -5.25
C ILE A 180 -2.61 -18.85 -5.02
N GLN A 181 -1.61 -19.61 -5.50
CA GLN A 181 -1.52 -21.04 -5.25
C GLN A 181 -1.34 -21.33 -3.75
N PRO A 182 -2.00 -22.35 -3.19
CA PRO A 182 -1.89 -22.69 -1.76
C PRO A 182 -0.44 -22.90 -1.29
N GLU A 183 0.41 -23.44 -2.15
CA GLU A 183 1.82 -23.66 -1.85
C GLU A 183 2.62 -22.37 -1.73
N ASP A 184 2.17 -21.30 -2.42
CA ASP A 184 2.83 -20.00 -2.41
C ASP A 184 2.40 -19.15 -1.19
N LEU A 185 1.16 -19.31 -0.68
CA LEU A 185 0.60 -18.48 0.40
C LEU A 185 1.49 -18.35 1.63
N PRO A 186 2.12 -19.40 2.17
CA PRO A 186 3.00 -19.27 3.32
C PRO A 186 4.23 -18.39 3.07
N ARG A 187 4.63 -18.25 1.80
CA ARG A 187 5.89 -17.66 1.37
C ARG A 187 5.76 -16.28 0.75
N ILE A 188 4.55 -15.79 0.46
CA ILE A 188 4.34 -14.50 -0.24
C ILE A 188 4.95 -13.29 0.47
N PHE A 189 5.23 -13.41 1.76
CA PHE A 189 5.89 -12.38 2.55
C PHE A 189 7.41 -12.58 2.69
N GLU A 190 7.99 -13.61 2.05
CA GLU A 190 9.44 -13.81 2.02
C GLU A 190 10.08 -12.80 1.07
N LYS A 191 11.29 -12.32 1.42
CA LYS A 191 12.03 -11.36 0.61
C LYS A 191 12.43 -11.97 -0.74
N GLY A 192 11.99 -11.32 -1.84
CA GLY A 192 12.32 -11.75 -3.21
C GLY A 192 11.49 -12.93 -3.72
N TYR A 193 10.47 -13.38 -2.96
CA TYR A 193 9.60 -14.45 -3.41
C TYR A 193 8.55 -13.94 -4.39
N THR A 194 8.42 -14.57 -5.55
CA THR A 194 7.52 -14.14 -6.63
C THR A 194 6.39 -15.12 -6.96
N GLY A 195 6.39 -16.31 -6.35
CA GLY A 195 5.41 -17.37 -6.65
C GLY A 195 5.44 -17.83 -8.12
N VAL A 196 4.55 -18.75 -8.49
CA VAL A 196 4.41 -19.24 -9.86
C VAL A 196 3.99 -18.11 -10.81
N ASN A 197 2.93 -17.38 -10.45
CA ASN A 197 2.39 -16.27 -11.25
C ASN A 197 3.38 -15.11 -11.45
N GLY A 198 4.26 -14.89 -10.47
CA GLY A 198 5.27 -13.84 -10.54
C GLY A 198 6.50 -14.19 -11.38
N ARG A 199 6.79 -15.48 -11.56
CA ARG A 199 7.89 -15.96 -12.44
C ARG A 199 7.53 -15.86 -13.91
N GLU A 200 6.27 -16.07 -14.26
CA GLU A 200 5.76 -15.87 -15.62
C GLU A 200 5.72 -14.39 -16.01
N ASP A 201 5.46 -13.53 -15.04
CA ASP A 201 5.57 -12.08 -15.21
C ASP A 201 6.96 -11.59 -14.75
N ASN A 202 7.90 -11.45 -15.70
CA ASN A 202 9.26 -10.90 -15.49
C ASN A 202 9.28 -9.53 -14.74
N ARG A 203 8.14 -9.03 -14.27
CA ARG A 203 7.91 -7.75 -13.60
C ARG A 203 7.70 -7.88 -12.10
N ALA A 204 7.71 -9.09 -11.54
CA ALA A 204 7.55 -9.30 -10.11
C ALA A 204 8.91 -9.25 -9.40
N THR A 205 9.08 -8.30 -8.49
CA THR A 205 10.32 -8.14 -7.70
C THR A 205 10.34 -9.00 -6.43
N GLY A 206 9.17 -9.48 -5.98
CA GLY A 206 9.02 -10.20 -4.71
C GLY A 206 9.32 -9.36 -3.46
N ILE A 207 9.40 -8.03 -3.60
CA ILE A 207 9.75 -7.13 -2.49
C ILE A 207 8.51 -6.44 -1.91
N GLY A 208 7.46 -6.22 -2.70
CA GLY A 208 6.30 -5.41 -2.30
C GLY A 208 5.58 -5.91 -1.04
N LEU A 209 5.14 -7.18 -1.01
CA LEU A 209 4.46 -7.77 0.15
C LEU A 209 5.38 -7.93 1.36
N TYR A 210 6.64 -8.35 1.13
CA TYR A 210 7.66 -8.38 2.18
C TYR A 210 7.79 -7.03 2.88
N LEU A 211 7.90 -5.95 2.09
CA LEU A 211 8.04 -4.60 2.59
C LEU A 211 6.78 -4.12 3.30
N SER A 212 5.61 -4.41 2.75
CA SER A 212 4.32 -4.12 3.38
C SER A 212 4.22 -4.73 4.78
N ARG A 213 4.56 -6.01 4.93
CA ARG A 213 4.56 -6.68 6.24
C ARG A 213 5.59 -6.08 7.20
N LYS A 214 6.80 -5.76 6.72
CA LYS A 214 7.85 -5.13 7.52
C LYS A 214 7.43 -3.76 8.05
N ILE A 215 6.83 -2.93 7.20
CA ILE A 215 6.32 -1.60 7.55
C ILE A 215 5.17 -1.70 8.55
N LEU A 216 4.14 -2.51 8.26
CA LEU A 216 2.98 -2.65 9.15
C LEU A 216 3.39 -3.13 10.54
N ARG A 217 4.31 -4.09 10.65
CA ARG A 217 4.85 -4.52 11.95
C ARG A 217 5.53 -3.38 12.71
N LYS A 218 6.29 -2.51 12.03
CA LYS A 218 6.92 -1.35 12.67
C LYS A 218 5.90 -0.30 13.09
N LEU A 219 4.79 -0.15 12.36
CA LEU A 219 3.66 0.71 12.73
C LEU A 219 2.79 0.10 13.85
N GLY A 220 3.05 -1.16 14.22
CA GLY A 220 2.22 -1.86 15.19
C GLY A 220 0.96 -2.48 14.61
N HIS A 221 0.87 -2.62 13.31
CA HIS A 221 -0.23 -3.21 12.55
C HIS A 221 0.11 -4.63 12.07
N GLU A 222 -0.91 -5.37 11.65
CA GLU A 222 -0.76 -6.73 11.14
C GLU A 222 -1.34 -6.85 9.72
N ILE A 223 -0.85 -7.81 8.94
CA ILE A 223 -1.34 -8.14 7.61
C ILE A 223 -1.50 -9.64 7.47
N THR A 224 -2.66 -10.04 6.95
CA THR A 224 -2.97 -11.41 6.54
C THR A 224 -3.49 -11.42 5.11
N VAL A 225 -3.39 -12.59 4.46
CA VAL A 225 -3.85 -12.78 3.08
C VAL A 225 -4.59 -14.08 3.00
N ASP A 226 -5.81 -14.02 2.46
CA ASP A 226 -6.61 -15.17 2.07
C ASP A 226 -6.77 -15.15 0.55
N SER A 227 -6.58 -16.29 -0.11
CA SER A 227 -6.67 -16.34 -1.56
C SER A 227 -7.09 -17.72 -2.03
N GLN A 228 -7.83 -17.72 -3.13
CA GLN A 228 -8.21 -18.93 -3.83
C GLN A 228 -7.95 -18.73 -5.32
N VAL A 229 -7.34 -19.74 -5.95
CA VAL A 229 -7.07 -19.74 -7.40
C VAL A 229 -8.36 -19.47 -8.17
N ASP A 230 -8.29 -18.58 -9.15
CA ASP A 230 -9.39 -18.12 -10.02
C ASP A 230 -10.58 -17.46 -9.31
N LYS A 231 -10.45 -17.17 -8.00
CA LYS A 231 -11.47 -16.40 -7.25
C LYS A 231 -10.98 -15.06 -6.76
N GLY A 232 -9.65 -14.88 -6.70
CA GLY A 232 -9.03 -13.65 -6.27
C GLY A 232 -8.32 -13.73 -4.93
N THR A 233 -7.97 -12.56 -4.40
CA THR A 233 -7.18 -12.42 -3.18
C THR A 233 -7.80 -11.37 -2.27
N GLU A 234 -7.87 -11.66 -0.99
CA GLU A 234 -8.27 -10.73 0.05
C GLU A 234 -7.08 -10.44 0.97
N VAL A 235 -6.68 -9.18 1.05
CA VAL A 235 -5.63 -8.71 1.95
C VAL A 235 -6.28 -7.96 3.10
N ARG A 236 -6.07 -8.44 4.33
CA ARG A 236 -6.58 -7.86 5.57
C ARG A 236 -5.46 -7.18 6.33
N MET A 237 -5.68 -5.94 6.71
CA MET A 237 -4.76 -5.13 7.51
C MET A 237 -5.44 -4.73 8.82
N SER A 238 -5.02 -5.32 9.94
CA SER A 238 -5.46 -4.93 11.27
C SER A 238 -4.71 -3.66 11.69
N LEU A 239 -5.44 -2.53 11.76
CA LEU A 239 -4.87 -1.20 11.94
C LEU A 239 -4.96 -0.71 13.39
N TRP A 240 -5.47 -1.52 14.32
CA TRP A 240 -5.62 -1.19 15.71
C TRP A 240 -4.89 -2.18 16.61
N LYS A 241 -4.13 -1.64 17.57
CA LYS A 241 -3.64 -2.44 18.70
C LYS A 241 -4.46 -2.15 19.94
N LYS A 242 -4.82 -3.24 20.65
CA LYS A 242 -5.47 -3.20 21.96
C LYS A 242 -4.61 -2.54 23.07
N ASP A 243 -3.31 -2.37 22.87
CA ASP A 243 -2.33 -2.08 23.93
C ASP A 243 -1.71 -0.68 23.88
N LEU A 244 -2.27 0.26 23.09
CA LEU A 244 -1.90 1.66 23.19
C LEU A 244 -2.90 2.44 24.07
N GLU A 245 -3.20 1.90 25.26
CA GLU A 245 -3.67 2.74 26.36
C GLU A 245 -2.52 3.62 26.84
N MET A 246 -2.73 4.91 26.66
CA MET A 246 -1.91 6.05 26.97
C MET A 246 -0.88 5.88 28.09
N TYR A 247 0.36 6.17 27.79
CA TYR A 247 1.25 6.80 28.74
C TYR A 247 1.36 8.29 28.41
#